data_5cf8b51dbd54177ce2742fff1fe9780b
#
_entry.id   5cf8b51dbd54177ce2742fff1fe9780b
#
_cell.length_a   1.000
_cell.length_b   1.000
_cell.length_c   1.000
_cell.angle_alpha   90.00
_cell.angle_beta   90.00
_cell.angle_gamma   90.00
#
_symmetry.space_group_name_H-M   'P 1'
#
loop_
_entity.id
_entity.type
_entity.pdbx_description
1 polymer ?
#
loop_
_entity_poly.entity_id
_entity_poly.type
_entity_poly.pdbx_seq_one_letter_code
_entity_poly.pdbx_strand_id
1 'polypeptide(L)'
;MARFPLVPTAPEPERAVLVGVEWRDNAWPLDRSLDELERLAHTAGAQCVARLSQRLVKPYPKSFIGSGKVEELCGLVHRMDADVVIFDDDLTPSQQSYLEKAVGEPVKIIDRTALILDIFGLHAQTREGRLQVQLAQLQYLLPRLRGMWSHLAKEQTRGGIGSRFGQGESQLEVDRRLIRNKIAALRRELKQVEQRRDVQSKSRIESPAFRVALAGYTNAGKSTLLNRLTGSTVLSQDKLFATLDPTTRSYRLPGGRGMTITDTVGFIQKLPHGLVDAFKSTLSEVLGADLILKVVDASDEDYERQLEAVDRVLDEIGAGERLTLTVLNKIDLLDSVDRLSFRRRYPEAVLFSAQTGEGLDDLVDRIAREAAATDVLLSADIPYREGALITLVHEQGTLLHEEYLGNGVRIVAKLPARIAPRLERYRTE
;
A
#
# COMPACT_ATOMS: atom_id res chain seq x y z
N MET A 1 36.39 -5.76 -40.05
CA MET A 1 35.05 -5.38 -39.49
C MET A 1 35.24 -5.03 -38.03
N ALA A 2 35.21 -3.74 -37.69
CA ALA A 2 35.32 -3.29 -36.31
C ALA A 2 33.99 -3.62 -35.56
N ARG A 3 34.07 -4.47 -34.55
CA ARG A 3 32.95 -4.72 -33.61
C ARG A 3 32.85 -3.49 -32.73
N PHE A 4 31.82 -2.70 -32.94
CA PHE A 4 31.39 -1.68 -31.95
C PHE A 4 30.98 -2.42 -30.66
N PRO A 5 31.53 -2.04 -29.49
CA PRO A 5 31.06 -2.60 -28.24
C PRO A 5 29.56 -2.22 -28.07
N LEU A 6 28.74 -3.21 -27.80
CA LEU A 6 27.33 -2.99 -27.42
C LEU A 6 27.32 -2.19 -26.11
N VAL A 7 26.95 -0.93 -26.17
CA VAL A 7 26.72 -0.11 -24.99
C VAL A 7 25.47 -0.66 -24.33
N PRO A 8 25.48 -1.01 -23.03
CA PRO A 8 24.28 -1.42 -22.33
C PRO A 8 23.26 -0.28 -22.41
N THR A 9 22.06 -0.57 -22.91
CA THR A 9 20.97 0.41 -23.05
C THR A 9 20.21 0.66 -21.74
N ALA A 10 20.47 -0.12 -20.69
CA ALA A 10 19.93 0.10 -19.36
C ALA A 10 20.82 1.11 -18.61
N PRO A 11 20.27 2.16 -17.99
CA PRO A 11 21.03 3.03 -17.12
C PRO A 11 21.67 2.20 -15.98
N GLU A 12 22.92 2.51 -15.64
CA GLU A 12 23.57 1.89 -14.50
C GLU A 12 22.78 2.24 -13.23
N PRO A 13 22.61 1.29 -12.27
CA PRO A 13 21.90 1.57 -11.03
C PRO A 13 22.65 2.65 -10.22
N GLU A 14 21.88 3.62 -9.68
CA GLU A 14 22.45 4.66 -8.80
C GLU A 14 23.07 4.03 -7.55
N ARG A 15 24.27 4.48 -7.18
CA ARG A 15 25.02 3.99 -6.02
C ARG A 15 24.55 4.71 -4.77
N ALA A 16 23.92 3.99 -3.84
CA ALA A 16 23.28 4.53 -2.65
C ALA A 16 24.06 4.26 -1.38
N VAL A 17 24.24 5.31 -0.55
CA VAL A 17 24.66 5.18 0.85
C VAL A 17 23.42 5.29 1.73
N LEU A 18 23.16 4.28 2.56
CA LEU A 18 22.03 4.28 3.50
C LEU A 18 22.47 4.82 4.85
N VAL A 19 21.66 5.70 5.44
CA VAL A 19 21.93 6.32 6.74
C VAL A 19 20.78 6.05 7.69
N GLY A 20 21.08 5.42 8.84
CA GLY A 20 20.10 5.15 9.87
C GLY A 20 20.55 5.65 11.25
N VAL A 21 19.58 6.06 12.06
CA VAL A 21 19.84 6.50 13.45
C VAL A 21 19.02 5.64 14.41
N GLU A 22 19.70 5.09 15.41
CA GLU A 22 19.05 4.38 16.50
C GLU A 22 18.83 5.33 17.67
N TRP A 23 17.58 5.48 18.13
CA TRP A 23 17.22 6.19 19.36
C TRP A 23 16.18 5.40 20.17
N ARG A 24 15.93 5.83 21.42
CA ARG A 24 15.11 5.08 22.37
C ARG A 24 13.71 4.70 21.91
N ASP A 25 13.12 5.51 21.06
CA ASP A 25 11.72 5.35 20.62
C ASP A 25 11.60 4.62 19.27
N ASN A 26 12.67 4.01 18.77
CA ASN A 26 12.60 3.20 17.55
C ASN A 26 11.75 1.95 17.78
N ALA A 27 10.64 1.83 17.09
CA ALA A 27 9.78 0.65 17.14
C ALA A 27 10.45 -0.60 16.51
N TRP A 28 11.45 -0.39 15.64
CA TRP A 28 12.16 -1.43 14.92
C TRP A 28 13.67 -1.40 15.21
N PRO A 29 14.34 -2.57 15.28
CA PRO A 29 15.81 -2.61 15.32
C PRO A 29 16.39 -1.92 14.10
N LEU A 30 17.47 -1.15 14.29
CA LEU A 30 18.06 -0.35 13.20
C LEU A 30 18.51 -1.20 12.02
N ASP A 31 19.12 -2.35 12.28
CA ASP A 31 19.61 -3.23 11.22
C ASP A 31 18.46 -3.73 10.34
N ARG A 32 17.31 -4.11 10.95
CA ARG A 32 16.10 -4.53 10.22
C ARG A 32 15.49 -3.37 9.40
N SER A 33 15.53 -2.15 9.96
CA SER A 33 15.06 -0.95 9.26
C SER A 33 15.92 -0.63 8.04
N LEU A 34 17.25 -0.78 8.17
CA LEU A 34 18.19 -0.59 7.08
C LEU A 34 18.10 -1.72 6.02
N ASP A 35 17.82 -2.97 6.41
CA ASP A 35 17.57 -4.06 5.47
C ASP A 35 16.32 -3.80 4.62
N GLU A 36 15.28 -3.25 5.23
CA GLU A 36 14.08 -2.84 4.49
C GLU A 36 14.35 -1.63 3.59
N LEU A 37 15.13 -0.63 4.07
CA LEU A 37 15.51 0.52 3.27
C LEU A 37 16.34 0.11 2.04
N GLU A 38 17.21 -0.88 2.18
CA GLU A 38 17.98 -1.42 1.04
C GLU A 38 17.07 -2.09 0.00
N ARG A 39 16.08 -2.86 0.46
CA ARG A 39 15.07 -3.45 -0.45
C ARG A 39 14.24 -2.39 -1.17
N LEU A 40 13.92 -1.28 -0.48
CA LEU A 40 13.27 -0.11 -1.09
C LEU A 40 14.17 0.54 -2.14
N ALA A 41 15.44 0.81 -1.81
CA ALA A 41 16.41 1.38 -2.73
C ALA A 41 16.58 0.51 -3.97
N HIS A 42 16.70 -0.81 -3.81
CA HIS A 42 16.75 -1.75 -4.92
C HIS A 42 15.48 -1.71 -5.80
N THR A 43 14.30 -1.59 -5.17
CA THR A 43 13.03 -1.46 -5.91
C THR A 43 12.98 -0.18 -6.74
N ALA A 44 13.58 0.91 -6.25
CA ALA A 44 13.73 2.18 -6.98
C ALA A 44 14.83 2.15 -8.06
N GLY A 45 15.62 1.06 -8.15
CA GLY A 45 16.71 0.91 -9.14
C GLY A 45 18.06 1.39 -8.63
N ALA A 46 18.23 1.62 -7.32
CA ALA A 46 19.51 1.96 -6.71
C ALA A 46 20.19 0.73 -6.11
N GLN A 47 21.53 0.77 -6.05
CA GLN A 47 22.36 -0.27 -5.42
C GLN A 47 22.96 0.27 -4.13
N CYS A 48 22.72 -0.39 -2.99
CA CYS A 48 23.38 -0.07 -1.74
C CYS A 48 24.89 -0.39 -1.82
N VAL A 49 25.73 0.62 -1.65
CA VAL A 49 27.19 0.48 -1.65
C VAL A 49 27.80 0.63 -0.26
N ALA A 50 27.08 1.25 0.68
CA ALA A 50 27.50 1.35 2.08
C ALA A 50 26.32 1.69 2.99
N ARG A 51 26.47 1.35 4.27
CA ARG A 51 25.55 1.72 5.34
C ARG A 51 26.27 2.54 6.40
N LEU A 52 25.65 3.58 6.89
CA LEU A 52 26.14 4.43 7.97
C LEU A 52 25.11 4.46 9.09
N SER A 53 25.51 4.10 10.29
CA SER A 53 24.64 4.09 11.45
C SER A 53 25.17 4.98 12.57
N GLN A 54 24.26 5.53 13.35
CA GLN A 54 24.60 6.28 14.57
C GLN A 54 23.58 6.02 15.66
N ARG A 55 24.06 5.83 16.91
CA ARG A 55 23.19 5.76 18.09
C ARG A 55 23.13 7.13 18.73
N LEU A 56 21.92 7.66 18.94
CA LEU A 56 21.66 8.98 19.53
C LEU A 56 20.56 8.89 20.59
N VAL A 57 20.51 9.86 21.51
CA VAL A 57 19.37 10.04 22.39
C VAL A 57 18.18 10.62 21.62
N LYS A 58 18.46 11.57 20.70
CA LYS A 58 17.53 12.15 19.75
C LYS A 58 18.29 12.74 18.55
N PRO A 59 17.65 12.85 17.37
CA PRO A 59 18.27 13.45 16.18
C PRO A 59 18.70 14.89 16.41
N TYR A 60 19.79 15.29 15.75
CA TYR A 60 20.27 16.68 15.80
C TYR A 60 19.34 17.58 14.97
N PRO A 61 18.94 18.75 15.52
CA PRO A 61 18.01 19.65 14.80
C PRO A 61 18.55 20.16 13.47
N LYS A 62 19.87 20.34 13.35
CA LYS A 62 20.51 20.94 12.16
C LYS A 62 20.83 19.92 11.07
N SER A 63 21.32 18.75 11.43
CA SER A 63 21.93 17.77 10.51
C SER A 63 21.35 16.37 10.62
N PHE A 64 20.38 16.13 11.49
CA PHE A 64 19.85 14.82 11.84
C PHE A 64 20.86 13.91 12.56
N ILE A 65 22.09 13.79 12.02
CA ILE A 65 23.25 13.08 12.60
C ILE A 65 24.27 14.06 13.18
N GLY A 66 25.17 13.58 14.02
CA GLY A 66 26.23 14.40 14.63
C GLY A 66 27.23 14.93 13.61
N SER A 67 27.91 16.06 13.90
CA SER A 67 28.85 16.70 12.97
C SER A 67 29.98 15.79 12.52
N GLY A 68 30.63 15.04 13.44
CA GLY A 68 31.66 14.06 13.07
C GLY A 68 31.11 12.94 12.17
N LYS A 69 29.80 12.59 12.33
CA LYS A 69 29.15 11.60 11.46
C LYS A 69 28.82 12.18 10.08
N VAL A 70 28.59 13.50 9.99
CA VAL A 70 28.48 14.19 8.68
C VAL A 70 29.82 14.16 7.94
N GLU A 71 30.93 14.37 8.62
CA GLU A 71 32.27 14.28 8.02
C GLU A 71 32.57 12.85 7.53
N GLU A 72 32.23 11.84 8.34
CA GLU A 72 32.34 10.43 7.96
C GLU A 72 31.48 10.10 6.74
N LEU A 73 30.22 10.62 6.69
CA LEU A 73 29.32 10.48 5.53
C LEU A 73 29.95 11.08 4.26
N CYS A 74 30.47 12.29 4.33
CA CYS A 74 31.14 12.94 3.20
C CYS A 74 32.33 12.11 2.69
N GLY A 75 33.16 11.61 3.61
CA GLY A 75 34.27 10.73 3.27
C GLY A 75 33.81 9.40 2.66
N LEU A 76 32.70 8.83 3.14
CA LEU A 76 32.13 7.59 2.65
C LEU A 76 31.57 7.75 1.23
N VAL A 77 30.76 8.80 1.01
CA VAL A 77 30.19 9.16 -0.29
C VAL A 77 31.30 9.29 -1.35
N HIS A 78 32.36 10.02 -1.02
CA HIS A 78 33.48 10.19 -1.96
C HIS A 78 34.25 8.88 -2.23
N ARG A 79 34.52 8.07 -1.20
CA ARG A 79 35.22 6.77 -1.38
C ARG A 79 34.41 5.76 -2.18
N MET A 80 33.11 5.77 -2.02
CA MET A 80 32.20 4.83 -2.67
C MET A 80 31.66 5.34 -3.99
N ASP A 81 32.03 6.56 -4.41
CA ASP A 81 31.50 7.20 -5.62
C ASP A 81 29.98 7.10 -5.66
N ALA A 82 29.33 7.57 -4.59
CA ALA A 82 27.91 7.43 -4.40
C ALA A 82 27.13 8.57 -5.10
N ASP A 83 26.02 8.23 -5.75
CA ASP A 83 25.14 9.15 -6.45
C ASP A 83 24.05 9.72 -5.53
N VAL A 84 23.67 8.94 -4.49
CA VAL A 84 22.55 9.26 -3.60
C VAL A 84 22.84 8.81 -2.16
N VAL A 85 22.42 9.63 -1.21
CA VAL A 85 22.35 9.27 0.21
C VAL A 85 20.90 9.18 0.63
N ILE A 86 20.51 8.06 1.23
CA ILE A 86 19.12 7.78 1.62
C ILE A 86 19.06 7.66 3.15
N PHE A 87 18.33 8.56 3.78
CA PHE A 87 18.06 8.51 5.22
C PHE A 87 16.85 7.64 5.52
N ASP A 88 16.96 6.80 6.55
CA ASP A 88 15.90 5.88 6.99
C ASP A 88 14.70 6.58 7.65
N ASP A 89 14.88 7.82 8.05
CA ASP A 89 13.88 8.64 8.71
C ASP A 89 13.66 9.94 7.95
N ASP A 90 12.49 10.58 8.17
CA ASP A 90 12.13 11.82 7.53
C ASP A 90 13.09 12.96 7.91
N LEU A 91 13.57 13.67 6.91
CA LEU A 91 14.37 14.87 7.09
C LEU A 91 13.49 16.13 7.02
N THR A 92 13.72 17.05 7.94
CA THR A 92 13.17 18.39 7.76
C THR A 92 13.83 19.08 6.55
N PRO A 93 13.15 20.03 5.89
CA PRO A 93 13.75 20.78 4.75
C PRO A 93 15.08 21.46 5.09
N SER A 94 15.26 21.90 6.35
CA SER A 94 16.49 22.52 6.82
C SER A 94 17.63 21.52 6.99
N GLN A 95 17.34 20.32 7.50
CA GLN A 95 18.31 19.23 7.62
C GLN A 95 18.78 18.75 6.27
N GLN A 96 17.84 18.51 5.33
CA GLN A 96 18.17 18.11 3.97
C GLN A 96 19.07 19.16 3.30
N SER A 97 18.69 20.44 3.33
CA SER A 97 19.50 21.52 2.72
C SER A 97 20.88 21.68 3.37
N TYR A 98 21.02 21.40 4.68
CA TYR A 98 22.32 21.39 5.35
C TYR A 98 23.20 20.23 4.87
N LEU A 99 22.63 19.03 4.76
CA LEU A 99 23.34 17.83 4.31
C LEU A 99 23.76 17.94 2.84
N GLU A 100 22.87 18.44 1.95
CA GLU A 100 23.19 18.71 0.54
C GLU A 100 24.40 19.64 0.41
N LYS A 101 24.47 20.70 1.22
CA LYS A 101 25.62 21.60 1.24
C LYS A 101 26.90 20.98 1.81
N ALA A 102 26.77 20.08 2.78
CA ALA A 102 27.91 19.42 3.41
C ALA A 102 28.52 18.35 2.51
N VAL A 103 27.68 17.55 1.86
CA VAL A 103 28.11 16.47 0.94
C VAL A 103 28.57 17.04 -0.40
N GLY A 104 27.89 18.07 -0.90
CA GLY A 104 28.21 18.72 -2.19
C GLY A 104 27.55 18.05 -3.40
N GLU A 105 27.52 18.77 -4.52
CA GLU A 105 27.01 18.26 -5.79
C GLU A 105 28.02 17.29 -6.43
N PRO A 106 27.56 16.30 -7.24
CA PRO A 106 26.19 16.08 -7.71
C PRO A 106 25.33 15.13 -6.84
N VAL A 107 25.75 14.81 -5.64
CA VAL A 107 25.13 13.76 -4.79
C VAL A 107 23.77 14.22 -4.27
N LYS A 108 22.77 13.38 -4.46
CA LYS A 108 21.39 13.61 -3.99
C LYS A 108 21.25 13.21 -2.52
N ILE A 109 20.51 13.99 -1.73
CA ILE A 109 20.12 13.63 -0.36
C ILE A 109 18.59 13.45 -0.35
N ILE A 110 18.15 12.25 -0.04
CA ILE A 110 16.72 11.93 0.07
C ILE A 110 16.44 11.22 1.39
N ASP A 111 15.18 11.21 1.80
CA ASP A 111 14.71 10.45 2.94
C ASP A 111 13.82 9.28 2.50
N ARG A 112 13.40 8.45 3.48
CA ARG A 112 12.52 7.31 3.23
C ARG A 112 11.22 7.71 2.52
N THR A 113 10.64 8.86 2.89
CA THR A 113 9.42 9.38 2.27
C THR A 113 9.61 9.70 0.79
N ALA A 114 10.70 10.37 0.41
CA ALA A 114 11.01 10.63 -0.98
C ALA A 114 11.21 9.33 -1.78
N LEU A 115 11.95 8.38 -1.22
CA LEU A 115 12.18 7.09 -1.86
C LEU A 115 10.86 6.32 -2.12
N ILE A 116 9.96 6.26 -1.13
CA ILE A 116 8.64 5.63 -1.27
C ILE A 116 7.81 6.34 -2.36
N LEU A 117 7.84 7.67 -2.39
CA LEU A 117 7.14 8.46 -3.42
C LEU A 117 7.67 8.19 -4.83
N ASP A 118 8.96 7.97 -4.98
CA ASP A 118 9.57 7.61 -6.26
C ASP A 118 9.15 6.20 -6.70
N ILE A 119 9.16 5.22 -5.78
CA ILE A 119 8.66 3.86 -6.05
C ILE A 119 7.20 3.90 -6.47
N PHE A 120 6.37 4.69 -5.78
CA PHE A 120 4.96 4.86 -6.15
C PHE A 120 4.80 5.51 -7.53
N GLY A 121 5.67 6.45 -7.88
CA GLY A 121 5.71 7.06 -9.21
C GLY A 121 5.96 6.04 -10.32
N LEU A 122 6.81 5.05 -10.05
CA LEU A 122 7.12 3.96 -10.99
C LEU A 122 5.96 2.96 -11.15
N HIS A 123 5.19 2.70 -10.09
CA HIS A 123 4.16 1.66 -10.06
C HIS A 123 2.72 2.16 -10.32
N ALA A 124 2.47 3.48 -10.28
CA ALA A 124 1.15 4.06 -10.55
C ALA A 124 0.74 3.87 -12.01
N GLN A 125 -0.20 2.97 -12.27
CA GLN A 125 -0.69 2.67 -13.63
C GLN A 125 -2.01 3.37 -13.94
N THR A 126 -2.90 3.51 -12.95
CA THR A 126 -4.19 4.17 -13.14
C THR A 126 -4.05 5.70 -13.15
N ARG A 127 -5.04 6.38 -13.74
CA ARG A 127 -5.11 7.84 -13.70
C ARG A 127 -5.23 8.34 -12.26
N GLU A 128 -6.03 7.66 -11.44
CA GLU A 128 -6.24 8.00 -10.04
C GLU A 128 -4.93 7.88 -9.24
N GLY A 129 -4.26 6.72 -9.32
CA GLY A 129 -2.98 6.49 -8.65
C GLY A 129 -1.91 7.52 -9.04
N ARG A 130 -1.80 7.85 -10.35
CA ARG A 130 -0.86 8.88 -10.81
C ARG A 130 -1.16 10.27 -10.25
N LEU A 131 -2.44 10.66 -10.18
CA LEU A 131 -2.84 11.95 -9.60
C LEU A 131 -2.54 12.01 -8.10
N GLN A 132 -2.77 10.91 -7.37
CA GLN A 132 -2.47 10.80 -5.94
C GLN A 132 -0.97 10.90 -5.66
N VAL A 133 -0.16 10.13 -6.38
CA VAL A 133 1.30 10.17 -6.26
C VAL A 133 1.82 11.57 -6.59
N GLN A 134 1.37 12.17 -7.69
CA GLN A 134 1.78 13.52 -8.08
C GLN A 134 1.39 14.57 -7.02
N LEU A 135 0.21 14.43 -6.41
CA LEU A 135 -0.23 15.30 -5.33
C LEU A 135 0.70 15.16 -4.12
N ALA A 136 1.00 13.92 -3.68
CA ALA A 136 1.87 13.65 -2.56
C ALA A 136 3.31 14.15 -2.81
N GLN A 137 3.87 13.94 -4.00
CA GLN A 137 5.19 14.46 -4.41
C GLN A 137 5.24 15.99 -4.32
N LEU A 138 4.23 16.69 -4.83
CA LEU A 138 4.19 18.16 -4.76
C LEU A 138 4.00 18.67 -3.33
N GLN A 139 3.26 17.98 -2.49
CA GLN A 139 3.10 18.31 -1.08
C GLN A 139 4.41 18.13 -0.30
N TYR A 140 5.15 17.06 -0.59
CA TYR A 140 6.47 16.80 -0.03
C TYR A 140 7.51 17.85 -0.50
N LEU A 141 7.47 18.21 -1.78
CA LEU A 141 8.41 19.17 -2.40
C LEU A 141 8.17 20.62 -1.93
N LEU A 142 6.92 21.03 -1.75
CA LEU A 142 6.54 22.43 -1.49
C LEU A 142 7.31 23.08 -0.31
N PRO A 143 7.48 22.45 0.87
CA PRO A 143 8.28 23.02 1.96
C PRO A 143 9.79 23.01 1.66
N ARG A 144 10.28 22.15 0.77
CA ARG A 144 11.69 21.93 0.41
C ARG A 144 12.21 22.91 -0.66
N LEU A 145 11.34 23.60 -1.35
CA LEU A 145 11.72 24.59 -2.39
C LEU A 145 12.68 25.69 -1.91
N ARG A 146 12.65 26.06 -0.65
CA ARG A 146 13.57 27.08 -0.10
C ARG A 146 15.04 26.70 -0.18
N GLY A 147 15.36 25.40 -0.05
CA GLY A 147 16.74 24.89 -0.10
C GLY A 147 17.32 24.84 -1.51
N MET A 148 16.52 24.42 -2.49
CA MET A 148 16.96 24.24 -3.87
C MET A 148 17.35 25.53 -4.59
N TRP A 149 16.73 26.67 -4.23
CA TRP A 149 16.98 27.97 -4.90
C TRP A 149 18.26 28.66 -4.49
N SER A 150 18.87 28.33 -3.37
CA SER A 150 20.15 28.88 -2.97
C SER A 150 21.30 28.52 -3.93
N HIS A 151 21.15 27.42 -4.68
CA HIS A 151 22.12 26.95 -5.68
C HIS A 151 21.92 27.65 -7.02
N LEU A 152 20.69 27.76 -7.52
CA LEU A 152 20.38 28.47 -8.81
C LEU A 152 20.65 29.96 -8.76
N ALA A 153 20.44 30.60 -7.60
CA ALA A 153 20.74 32.03 -7.42
C ALA A 153 22.25 32.34 -7.52
N LYS A 154 23.14 31.38 -7.21
CA LYS A 154 24.59 31.56 -7.34
C LYS A 154 25.08 31.50 -8.79
N GLU A 155 24.45 30.70 -9.64
CA GLU A 155 24.82 30.61 -11.06
C GLU A 155 24.41 31.86 -11.86
N GLN A 156 23.31 32.53 -11.52
CA GLN A 156 22.83 33.73 -12.20
C GLN A 156 23.50 35.05 -11.72
N THR A 157 24.38 34.98 -10.70
CA THR A 157 24.98 36.18 -10.09
C THR A 157 26.23 36.74 -10.85
N ARG A 158 26.24 36.67 -12.17
CA ARG A 158 27.24 37.36 -13.00
C ARG A 158 26.78 38.73 -13.58
N GLY A 159 25.72 39.31 -13.03
CA GLY A 159 25.18 40.62 -13.41
C GLY A 159 25.37 41.68 -12.31
N GLY A 160 25.67 42.93 -12.70
CA GLY A 160 26.14 44.06 -11.88
C GLY A 160 25.29 44.45 -10.66
N ILE A 161 25.87 45.38 -9.88
CA ILE A 161 25.35 45.96 -8.65
C ILE A 161 23.97 46.60 -8.88
N GLY A 162 22.92 46.14 -8.19
CA GLY A 162 21.56 46.69 -8.25
C GLY A 162 20.46 45.74 -8.70
N SER A 163 20.79 44.66 -9.40
CA SER A 163 19.84 43.65 -9.91
C SER A 163 19.49 42.53 -8.90
N ARG A 164 20.09 42.57 -7.69
CA ARG A 164 20.21 41.43 -6.81
C ARG A 164 19.13 41.30 -5.73
N PHE A 165 18.32 42.33 -5.50
CA PHE A 165 17.45 42.42 -4.31
C PHE A 165 15.97 42.00 -4.54
N GLY A 166 15.52 41.72 -5.74
CA GLY A 166 14.09 41.46 -5.97
C GLY A 166 13.76 40.19 -6.76
N GLN A 167 14.69 39.69 -7.60
CA GLN A 167 14.34 38.62 -8.55
C GLN A 167 14.37 37.21 -7.94
N GLY A 168 15.24 36.94 -6.98
CA GLY A 168 15.34 35.61 -6.38
C GLY A 168 14.18 35.26 -5.43
N GLU A 169 13.74 36.23 -4.61
CA GLU A 169 12.55 36.03 -3.76
C GLU A 169 11.26 36.03 -4.59
N SER A 170 11.13 36.88 -5.57
CA SER A 170 10.01 36.93 -6.51
C SER A 170 9.84 35.62 -7.30
N GLN A 171 10.93 35.01 -7.73
CA GLN A 171 10.89 33.77 -8.52
C GLN A 171 10.53 32.54 -7.64
N LEU A 172 11.09 32.46 -6.43
CA LEU A 172 10.70 31.45 -5.45
C LEU A 172 9.21 31.55 -5.08
N GLU A 173 8.69 32.77 -4.96
CA GLU A 173 7.29 33.00 -4.64
C GLU A 173 6.36 32.66 -5.81
N VAL A 174 6.80 32.95 -7.04
CA VAL A 174 6.11 32.50 -8.25
C VAL A 174 6.04 30.97 -8.32
N ASP A 175 7.15 30.27 -8.11
CA ASP A 175 7.18 28.82 -8.16
C ASP A 175 6.35 28.18 -7.06
N ARG A 176 6.40 28.71 -5.84
CA ARG A 176 5.50 28.27 -4.75
C ARG A 176 4.03 28.46 -5.12
N ARG A 177 3.69 29.57 -5.74
CA ARG A 177 2.34 29.85 -6.21
C ARG A 177 1.92 28.87 -7.31
N LEU A 178 2.82 28.58 -8.27
CA LEU A 178 2.57 27.60 -9.32
C LEU A 178 2.33 26.20 -8.74
N ILE A 179 3.16 25.76 -7.79
CA ILE A 179 3.00 24.44 -7.15
C ILE A 179 1.72 24.40 -6.31
N ARG A 180 1.39 25.45 -5.54
CA ARG A 180 0.11 25.53 -4.81
C ARG A 180 -1.10 25.46 -5.76
N ASN A 181 -1.05 26.17 -6.88
CA ASN A 181 -2.09 26.11 -7.90
C ASN A 181 -2.22 24.71 -8.51
N LYS A 182 -1.09 24.03 -8.76
CA LYS A 182 -1.08 22.66 -9.26
C LYS A 182 -1.65 21.67 -8.24
N ILE A 183 -1.29 21.80 -6.96
CA ILE A 183 -1.89 21.02 -5.85
C ILE A 183 -3.41 21.23 -5.81
N ALA A 184 -3.89 22.49 -5.90
CA ALA A 184 -5.32 22.79 -5.90
C ALA A 184 -6.04 22.23 -7.12
N ALA A 185 -5.41 22.21 -8.29
CA ALA A 185 -5.95 21.58 -9.50
C ALA A 185 -6.05 20.07 -9.35
N LEU A 186 -4.98 19.40 -8.90
CA LEU A 186 -4.94 17.96 -8.67
C LEU A 186 -6.00 17.50 -7.65
N ARG A 187 -6.18 18.24 -6.55
CA ARG A 187 -7.24 17.96 -5.57
C ARG A 187 -8.64 18.02 -6.18
N ARG A 188 -8.88 18.99 -7.09
CA ARG A 188 -10.17 19.09 -7.80
C ARG A 188 -10.38 17.92 -8.76
N GLU A 189 -9.34 17.51 -9.49
CA GLU A 189 -9.41 16.35 -10.38
C GLU A 189 -9.65 15.06 -9.60
N LEU A 190 -8.94 14.83 -8.50
CA LEU A 190 -9.15 13.67 -7.61
C LEU A 190 -10.59 13.61 -7.11
N LYS A 191 -11.12 14.73 -6.61
CA LYS A 191 -12.52 14.78 -6.16
C LYS A 191 -13.52 14.41 -7.26
N GLN A 192 -13.25 14.78 -8.53
CA GLN A 192 -14.10 14.37 -9.64
C GLN A 192 -14.01 12.87 -9.95
N VAL A 193 -12.79 12.29 -9.82
CA VAL A 193 -12.58 10.85 -9.98
C VAL A 193 -13.29 10.07 -8.87
N GLU A 194 -13.16 10.51 -7.61
CA GLU A 194 -13.85 9.95 -6.45
C GLU A 194 -15.38 9.97 -6.63
N GLN A 195 -15.94 11.10 -7.03
CA GLN A 195 -17.38 11.21 -7.30
C GLN A 195 -17.88 10.24 -8.36
N ARG A 196 -17.11 10.04 -9.44
CA ARG A 196 -17.46 9.05 -10.49
C ARG A 196 -17.35 7.63 -9.95
N ARG A 197 -16.34 7.36 -9.13
CA ARG A 197 -16.15 6.06 -8.47
C ARG A 197 -17.30 5.78 -7.49
N ASP A 198 -17.74 6.78 -6.70
CA ASP A 198 -18.87 6.64 -5.78
C ASP A 198 -20.17 6.27 -6.50
N VAL A 199 -20.41 6.86 -7.67
CA VAL A 199 -21.58 6.49 -8.51
C VAL A 199 -21.45 5.04 -9.00
N GLN A 200 -20.25 4.61 -9.42
CA GLN A 200 -20.01 3.23 -9.84
C GLN A 200 -19.98 2.26 -8.64
N SER A 201 -19.50 2.69 -7.46
CA SER A 201 -19.45 1.86 -6.28
C SER A 201 -20.83 1.69 -5.65
N LYS A 202 -21.78 2.65 -5.79
CA LYS A 202 -23.17 2.46 -5.37
C LYS A 202 -23.77 1.22 -6.05
N SER A 203 -23.55 1.03 -7.36
CA SER A 203 -23.98 -0.18 -8.03
C SER A 203 -23.24 -1.45 -7.56
N ARG A 204 -22.00 -1.32 -7.08
CA ARG A 204 -21.23 -2.43 -6.49
C ARG A 204 -21.64 -2.69 -5.02
N ILE A 205 -22.03 -1.66 -4.27
CA ILE A 205 -22.57 -1.79 -2.91
C ILE A 205 -23.92 -2.53 -2.96
N GLU A 206 -24.68 -2.33 -4.01
CA GLU A 206 -25.93 -3.06 -4.30
C GLU A 206 -25.67 -4.47 -4.86
N SER A 207 -24.42 -4.80 -5.23
CA SER A 207 -24.04 -6.14 -5.65
C SER A 207 -24.17 -7.11 -4.48
N PRO A 208 -24.80 -8.27 -4.68
CA PRO A 208 -24.96 -9.29 -3.63
C PRO A 208 -23.65 -9.99 -3.26
N ALA A 209 -22.55 -9.77 -4.00
CA ALA A 209 -21.29 -10.44 -3.80
C ALA A 209 -20.65 -10.10 -2.45
N PHE A 210 -20.11 -11.10 -1.75
CA PHE A 210 -19.35 -10.92 -0.52
C PHE A 210 -18.00 -10.27 -0.84
N ARG A 211 -17.64 -9.18 -0.16
CA ARG A 211 -16.44 -8.38 -0.49
C ARG A 211 -15.32 -8.68 0.47
N VAL A 212 -14.21 -9.14 -0.08
CA VAL A 212 -12.99 -9.46 0.64
C VAL A 212 -11.89 -8.49 0.22
N ALA A 213 -11.19 -7.88 1.16
CA ALA A 213 -10.00 -7.08 0.91
C ALA A 213 -8.76 -7.78 1.47
N LEU A 214 -7.66 -7.77 0.72
CA LEU A 214 -6.37 -8.22 1.20
C LEU A 214 -5.64 -7.05 1.84
N ALA A 215 -5.27 -7.16 3.09
CA ALA A 215 -4.41 -6.23 3.81
C ALA A 215 -3.16 -6.98 4.29
N GLY A 216 -2.04 -6.30 4.40
CA GLY A 216 -0.81 -6.94 4.89
C GLY A 216 0.43 -6.17 4.47
N TYR A 217 1.54 -6.55 5.06
CA TYR A 217 2.81 -5.91 4.81
C TYR A 217 3.25 -6.05 3.35
N THR A 218 4.15 -5.17 2.88
CA THR A 218 4.74 -5.32 1.54
C THR A 218 5.42 -6.68 1.42
N ASN A 219 5.30 -7.32 0.26
CA ASN A 219 5.87 -8.64 -0.01
C ASN A 219 5.35 -9.81 0.87
N ALA A 220 4.25 -9.65 1.61
CA ALA A 220 3.61 -10.75 2.35
C ALA A 220 2.91 -11.78 1.43
N GLY A 221 2.84 -11.52 0.12
CA GLY A 221 2.26 -12.44 -0.87
C GLY A 221 0.79 -12.20 -1.19
N LYS A 222 0.26 -10.98 -0.98
CA LYS A 222 -1.14 -10.61 -1.27
C LYS A 222 -1.54 -10.85 -2.73
N SER A 223 -0.77 -10.32 -3.68
CA SER A 223 -1.03 -10.47 -5.12
C SER A 223 -0.88 -11.92 -5.59
N THR A 224 0.06 -12.68 -4.98
CA THR A 224 0.23 -14.11 -5.24
C THR A 224 -0.97 -14.90 -4.73
N LEU A 225 -1.50 -14.55 -3.56
CA LEU A 225 -2.72 -15.15 -3.00
C LEU A 225 -3.93 -14.86 -3.90
N LEU A 226 -4.10 -13.60 -4.36
CA LEU A 226 -5.15 -13.23 -5.31
C LEU A 226 -5.08 -14.10 -6.57
N ASN A 227 -3.88 -14.24 -7.17
CA ASN A 227 -3.66 -15.05 -8.36
C ASN A 227 -3.98 -16.52 -8.12
N ARG A 228 -3.56 -17.07 -6.98
CA ARG A 228 -3.81 -18.46 -6.62
C ARG A 228 -5.32 -18.76 -6.46
N LEU A 229 -6.05 -17.87 -5.80
CA LEU A 229 -7.49 -18.00 -5.62
C LEU A 229 -8.26 -17.89 -6.94
N THR A 230 -7.90 -16.92 -7.78
CA THR A 230 -8.74 -16.56 -8.93
C THR A 230 -8.26 -17.11 -10.27
N GLY A 231 -7.11 -17.81 -10.28
CA GLY A 231 -6.48 -18.29 -11.51
C GLY A 231 -6.00 -17.15 -12.42
N SER A 232 -5.92 -15.92 -11.91
CA SER A 232 -5.49 -14.75 -12.66
C SER A 232 -3.96 -14.63 -12.70
N THR A 233 -3.44 -13.87 -13.67
CA THR A 233 -2.01 -13.57 -13.84
C THR A 233 -1.72 -12.10 -13.54
N VAL A 234 -2.09 -11.63 -12.34
CA VAL A 234 -1.67 -10.29 -11.89
C VAL A 234 -0.17 -10.32 -11.65
N LEU A 235 0.52 -9.25 -12.04
CA LEU A 235 1.97 -9.15 -11.90
C LEU A 235 2.35 -9.28 -10.42
N SER A 236 2.90 -10.43 -10.07
CA SER A 236 3.46 -10.70 -8.74
C SER A 236 4.97 -10.68 -8.89
N GLN A 237 5.62 -9.66 -8.37
CA GLN A 237 7.08 -9.51 -8.35
C GLN A 237 7.57 -9.51 -6.91
N ASP A 238 8.76 -10.04 -6.69
CA ASP A 238 9.47 -9.95 -5.41
C ASP A 238 10.07 -8.54 -5.24
N LYS A 239 9.19 -7.55 -5.23
CA LYS A 239 9.51 -6.13 -5.05
C LYS A 239 8.54 -5.49 -4.07
N LEU A 240 9.06 -4.58 -3.27
CA LEU A 240 8.23 -3.80 -2.36
C LEU A 240 7.28 -2.90 -3.16
N PHE A 241 6.02 -2.79 -2.76
CA PHE A 241 4.99 -2.00 -3.45
C PHE A 241 4.74 -2.39 -4.92
N ALA A 242 4.84 -3.69 -5.24
CA ALA A 242 4.51 -4.18 -6.59
C ALA A 242 3.07 -3.84 -7.01
N THR A 243 2.14 -3.73 -6.07
CA THR A 243 0.75 -3.31 -6.28
C THR A 243 0.52 -1.95 -5.61
N LEU A 244 0.19 -0.93 -6.40
CA LEU A 244 -0.23 0.38 -5.93
C LEU A 244 -1.72 0.62 -6.19
N ASP A 245 -2.19 0.24 -7.36
CA ASP A 245 -3.59 0.36 -7.77
C ASP A 245 -4.39 -0.86 -7.31
N PRO A 246 -5.56 -0.70 -6.65
CA PRO A 246 -6.36 -1.83 -6.21
C PRO A 246 -6.79 -2.71 -7.40
N THR A 247 -6.60 -4.01 -7.27
CA THR A 247 -7.01 -4.97 -8.28
C THR A 247 -8.10 -5.88 -7.72
N THR A 248 -9.32 -5.78 -8.26
CA THR A 248 -10.47 -6.59 -7.86
C THR A 248 -10.69 -7.74 -8.84
N ARG A 249 -10.95 -8.93 -8.31
CA ARG A 249 -11.32 -10.13 -9.06
C ARG A 249 -12.55 -10.78 -8.44
N SER A 250 -13.34 -11.43 -9.30
CA SER A 250 -14.49 -12.22 -8.86
C SER A 250 -14.08 -13.67 -8.64
N TYR A 251 -14.66 -14.27 -7.62
CA TYR A 251 -14.49 -15.67 -7.28
C TYR A 251 -15.84 -16.26 -6.86
N ARG A 252 -16.05 -17.54 -7.08
CA ARG A 252 -17.26 -18.25 -6.67
C ARG A 252 -16.91 -19.23 -5.55
N LEU A 253 -17.45 -18.98 -4.36
CA LEU A 253 -17.27 -19.84 -3.19
C LEU A 253 -17.91 -21.20 -3.39
N PRO A 254 -17.47 -22.23 -2.67
CA PRO A 254 -18.22 -23.49 -2.55
C PRO A 254 -19.67 -23.19 -2.14
N GLY A 255 -20.63 -23.84 -2.79
CA GLY A 255 -22.05 -23.50 -2.61
C GLY A 255 -22.60 -22.44 -3.58
N GLY A 256 -21.77 -21.90 -4.51
CA GLY A 256 -22.21 -21.05 -5.62
C GLY A 256 -22.22 -19.54 -5.32
N ARG A 257 -22.06 -19.12 -4.07
CA ARG A 257 -22.08 -17.70 -3.68
C ARG A 257 -20.94 -16.92 -4.35
N GLY A 258 -21.30 -15.81 -4.98
CA GLY A 258 -20.33 -14.89 -5.58
C GLY A 258 -19.60 -14.07 -4.51
N MET A 259 -18.28 -13.96 -4.65
CA MET A 259 -17.48 -13.00 -3.89
C MET A 259 -16.58 -12.17 -4.80
N THR A 260 -16.16 -11.02 -4.32
CA THR A 260 -15.07 -10.22 -4.91
C THR A 260 -13.91 -10.15 -3.94
N ILE A 261 -12.70 -10.27 -4.46
CA ILE A 261 -11.48 -10.14 -3.69
C ILE A 261 -10.64 -9.02 -4.28
N THR A 262 -10.20 -8.09 -3.43
CA THR A 262 -9.44 -6.91 -3.85
C THR A 262 -8.06 -6.94 -3.21
N ASP A 263 -7.01 -6.94 -4.05
CA ASP A 263 -5.64 -6.69 -3.61
C ASP A 263 -5.43 -5.20 -3.40
N THR A 264 -4.78 -4.84 -2.29
CA THR A 264 -4.52 -3.45 -1.91
C THR A 264 -3.03 -3.17 -1.80
N VAL A 265 -2.68 -1.90 -1.65
CA VAL A 265 -1.30 -1.47 -1.38
C VAL A 265 -0.75 -2.17 -0.15
N GLY A 266 0.50 -2.66 -0.24
CA GLY A 266 1.19 -3.22 0.92
C GLY A 266 1.56 -2.15 1.94
N PHE A 267 1.41 -2.47 3.22
CA PHE A 267 1.88 -1.60 4.30
C PHE A 267 3.39 -1.77 4.54
N ILE A 268 3.98 -0.77 5.13
CA ILE A 268 5.40 -0.72 5.46
C ILE A 268 5.60 0.03 6.78
N GLN A 269 6.71 -0.21 7.46
CA GLN A 269 7.07 0.60 8.63
C GLN A 269 7.32 2.06 8.24
N LYS A 270 7.10 2.97 9.19
CA LYS A 270 7.32 4.41 8.99
C LYS A 270 6.59 4.97 7.75
N LEU A 271 5.37 4.44 7.44
CA LEU A 271 4.57 4.98 6.35
C LEU A 271 4.20 6.43 6.68
N PRO A 272 4.58 7.40 5.84
CA PRO A 272 4.29 8.80 6.13
C PRO A 272 2.78 9.07 6.17
N HIS A 273 2.28 9.77 7.21
CA HIS A 273 0.86 10.10 7.35
C HIS A 273 0.29 10.85 6.13
N GLY A 274 1.10 11.70 5.50
CA GLY A 274 0.69 12.38 4.27
C GLY A 274 0.43 11.43 3.09
N LEU A 275 1.06 10.26 3.08
CA LEU A 275 0.80 9.21 2.09
C LEU A 275 -0.48 8.42 2.42
N VAL A 276 -0.75 8.12 3.69
CA VAL A 276 -2.02 7.50 4.10
C VAL A 276 -3.20 8.33 3.62
N ASP A 277 -3.13 9.66 3.80
CA ASP A 277 -4.17 10.58 3.31
C ASP A 277 -4.28 10.59 1.77
N ALA A 278 -3.16 10.55 1.07
CA ALA A 278 -3.15 10.49 -0.38
C ALA A 278 -3.76 9.18 -0.93
N PHE A 279 -3.62 8.08 -0.18
CA PHE A 279 -4.12 6.75 -0.57
C PHE A 279 -5.45 6.35 0.08
N LYS A 280 -6.13 7.27 0.80
CA LYS A 280 -7.47 7.00 1.39
C LYS A 280 -8.44 6.39 0.40
N SER A 281 -8.40 6.79 -0.87
CA SER A 281 -9.30 6.25 -1.88
C SER A 281 -8.96 4.80 -2.27
N THR A 282 -7.69 4.43 -2.31
CA THR A 282 -7.26 3.04 -2.54
C THR A 282 -7.55 2.17 -1.31
N LEU A 283 -7.44 2.73 -0.11
CA LEU A 283 -7.79 2.09 1.15
C LEU A 283 -9.31 2.06 1.40
N SER A 284 -10.12 2.82 0.64
CA SER A 284 -11.59 2.77 0.73
C SER A 284 -12.17 1.39 0.39
N GLU A 285 -11.46 0.58 -0.41
CA GLU A 285 -11.85 -0.81 -0.67
C GLU A 285 -11.76 -1.68 0.61
N VAL A 286 -10.79 -1.41 1.47
CA VAL A 286 -10.67 -2.05 2.79
C VAL A 286 -11.83 -1.64 3.70
N LEU A 287 -12.17 -0.35 3.72
CA LEU A 287 -13.32 0.17 4.47
C LEU A 287 -14.65 -0.40 3.98
N GLY A 288 -14.76 -0.67 2.68
CA GLY A 288 -15.95 -1.24 2.06
C GLY A 288 -16.04 -2.76 2.15
N ALA A 289 -15.02 -3.45 2.62
CA ALA A 289 -14.99 -4.91 2.68
C ALA A 289 -15.90 -5.47 3.78
N ASP A 290 -16.46 -6.66 3.54
CA ASP A 290 -17.20 -7.45 4.51
C ASP A 290 -16.25 -8.30 5.37
N LEU A 291 -15.07 -8.67 4.80
CA LEU A 291 -13.99 -9.39 5.45
C LEU A 291 -12.64 -8.84 5.00
N ILE A 292 -11.72 -8.61 5.92
CA ILE A 292 -10.33 -8.26 5.65
C ILE A 292 -9.46 -9.49 5.90
N LEU A 293 -8.72 -9.96 4.88
CA LEU A 293 -7.70 -10.98 5.05
C LEU A 293 -6.37 -10.29 5.38
N LYS A 294 -5.91 -10.43 6.62
CA LYS A 294 -4.59 -9.95 7.06
C LYS A 294 -3.53 -10.98 6.64
N VAL A 295 -2.85 -10.72 5.52
CA VAL A 295 -1.81 -11.62 4.98
C VAL A 295 -0.47 -11.29 5.61
N VAL A 296 0.12 -12.28 6.25
CA VAL A 296 1.38 -12.18 7.00
C VAL A 296 2.39 -13.17 6.43
N ASP A 297 3.63 -12.74 6.24
CA ASP A 297 4.74 -13.62 5.91
C ASP A 297 5.19 -14.37 7.18
N ALA A 298 4.79 -15.63 7.31
CA ALA A 298 5.11 -16.43 8.49
C ALA A 298 6.59 -16.84 8.56
N SER A 299 7.34 -16.69 7.48
CA SER A 299 8.78 -16.99 7.44
C SER A 299 9.66 -15.81 7.88
N ASP A 300 9.08 -14.62 8.04
CA ASP A 300 9.82 -13.44 8.50
C ASP A 300 9.92 -13.42 10.03
N GLU A 301 11.12 -13.26 10.56
CA GLU A 301 11.34 -13.19 12.02
C GLU A 301 10.61 -12.03 12.71
N ASP A 302 10.32 -10.95 11.95
CA ASP A 302 9.62 -9.75 12.42
C ASP A 302 8.11 -9.78 12.13
N TYR A 303 7.52 -10.94 11.81
CA TYR A 303 6.10 -11.07 11.43
C TYR A 303 5.12 -10.44 12.44
N GLU A 304 5.44 -10.48 13.73
CA GLU A 304 4.59 -9.88 14.77
C GLU A 304 4.56 -8.36 14.67
N ARG A 305 5.73 -7.74 14.47
CA ARG A 305 5.84 -6.29 14.27
C ARG A 305 5.16 -5.85 12.98
N GLN A 306 5.26 -6.69 11.92
CA GLN A 306 4.54 -6.44 10.67
C GLN A 306 3.03 -6.49 10.90
N LEU A 307 2.54 -7.46 11.67
CA LEU A 307 1.12 -7.57 12.01
C LEU A 307 0.64 -6.37 12.82
N GLU A 308 1.41 -5.94 13.85
CA GLU A 308 1.12 -4.72 14.62
C GLU A 308 1.11 -3.46 13.74
N ALA A 309 2.03 -3.37 12.77
CA ALA A 309 2.04 -2.24 11.82
C ALA A 309 0.79 -2.24 10.92
N VAL A 310 0.35 -3.41 10.46
CA VAL A 310 -0.89 -3.57 9.70
C VAL A 310 -2.09 -3.16 10.53
N ASP A 311 -2.20 -3.63 11.78
CA ASP A 311 -3.32 -3.32 12.67
C ASP A 311 -3.39 -1.81 12.96
N ARG A 312 -2.24 -1.17 13.21
CA ARG A 312 -2.16 0.28 13.42
C ARG A 312 -2.68 1.07 12.21
N VAL A 313 -2.30 0.68 11.00
CA VAL A 313 -2.80 1.34 9.79
C VAL A 313 -4.30 1.09 9.60
N LEU A 314 -4.80 -0.13 9.88
CA LEU A 314 -6.24 -0.42 9.83
C LEU A 314 -7.03 0.43 10.81
N ASP A 315 -6.50 0.67 12.02
CA ASP A 315 -7.11 1.56 13.01
C ASP A 315 -7.10 3.02 12.55
N GLU A 316 -5.97 3.52 12.00
CA GLU A 316 -5.84 4.89 11.47
C GLU A 316 -6.84 5.20 10.36
N ILE A 317 -7.15 4.23 9.51
CA ILE A 317 -8.15 4.40 8.45
C ILE A 317 -9.59 4.15 8.92
N GLY A 318 -9.79 3.72 10.17
CA GLY A 318 -11.11 3.40 10.74
C GLY A 318 -11.66 2.02 10.35
N ALA A 319 -10.79 1.08 10.01
CA ALA A 319 -11.13 -0.31 9.68
C ALA A 319 -10.89 -1.30 10.84
N GLY A 320 -10.43 -0.84 12.02
CA GLY A 320 -10.04 -1.69 13.14
C GLY A 320 -11.16 -2.58 13.70
N GLU A 321 -12.43 -2.14 13.62
CA GLU A 321 -13.57 -2.94 14.05
C GLU A 321 -14.16 -3.87 12.97
N ARG A 322 -13.55 -3.92 11.78
CA ARG A 322 -14.01 -4.79 10.70
C ARG A 322 -13.66 -6.25 10.98
N LEU A 323 -14.47 -7.15 10.44
CA LEU A 323 -14.19 -8.59 10.51
C LEU A 323 -12.85 -8.88 9.82
N THR A 324 -11.93 -9.49 10.55
CA THR A 324 -10.59 -9.83 10.04
C THR A 324 -10.32 -11.31 10.17
N LEU A 325 -9.59 -11.86 9.20
CA LEU A 325 -9.05 -13.21 9.23
C LEU A 325 -7.55 -13.16 8.95
N THR A 326 -6.74 -13.65 9.87
CA THR A 326 -5.29 -13.73 9.68
C THR A 326 -4.92 -14.93 8.81
N VAL A 327 -4.13 -14.68 7.77
CA VAL A 327 -3.59 -15.70 6.85
C VAL A 327 -2.07 -15.69 6.99
N LEU A 328 -1.54 -16.74 7.60
CA LEU A 328 -0.10 -16.96 7.76
C LEU A 328 0.42 -17.61 6.48
N ASN A 329 0.99 -16.78 5.60
CA ASN A 329 1.47 -17.17 4.29
C ASN A 329 2.94 -17.62 4.32
N LYS A 330 3.41 -18.23 3.24
CA LYS A 330 4.76 -18.76 3.02
C LYS A 330 5.12 -19.92 3.97
N ILE A 331 4.14 -20.72 4.36
CA ILE A 331 4.38 -21.87 5.23
C ILE A 331 5.24 -22.95 4.59
N ASP A 332 5.43 -22.92 3.28
CA ASP A 332 6.37 -23.75 2.53
C ASP A 332 7.83 -23.54 2.95
N LEU A 333 8.14 -22.37 3.53
CA LEU A 333 9.47 -22.03 4.06
C LEU A 333 9.65 -22.43 5.54
N LEU A 334 8.59 -22.88 6.21
CA LEU A 334 8.60 -23.25 7.63
C LEU A 334 8.80 -24.75 7.82
N ASP A 335 9.49 -25.09 8.89
CA ASP A 335 9.57 -26.48 9.34
C ASP A 335 8.29 -26.93 10.09
N SER A 336 8.22 -28.21 10.45
CA SER A 336 7.04 -28.79 11.13
C SER A 336 6.84 -28.26 12.56
N VAL A 337 7.91 -27.85 13.23
CA VAL A 337 7.88 -27.33 14.61
C VAL A 337 7.31 -25.92 14.60
N ASP A 338 7.79 -25.08 13.68
CA ASP A 338 7.30 -23.72 13.49
C ASP A 338 5.81 -23.70 13.12
N ARG A 339 5.40 -24.55 12.18
CA ARG A 339 3.97 -24.68 11.81
C ARG A 339 3.09 -25.08 13.00
N LEU A 340 3.57 -25.99 13.86
CA LEU A 340 2.83 -26.38 15.07
C LEU A 340 2.78 -25.23 16.08
N SER A 341 3.86 -24.46 16.22
CA SER A 341 3.93 -23.26 17.07
C SER A 341 2.89 -22.24 16.62
N PHE A 342 2.83 -21.94 15.31
CA PHE A 342 1.85 -21.01 14.74
C PHE A 342 0.40 -21.48 14.99
N ARG A 343 0.09 -22.76 14.80
CA ARG A 343 -1.25 -23.31 15.08
C ARG A 343 -1.67 -23.14 16.54
N ARG A 344 -0.73 -23.26 17.48
CA ARG A 344 -1.01 -23.06 18.91
C ARG A 344 -1.18 -21.59 19.26
N ARG A 345 -0.37 -20.72 18.67
CA ARG A 345 -0.36 -19.30 19.00
C ARG A 345 -1.51 -18.54 18.31
N TYR A 346 -1.86 -18.94 17.10
CA TYR A 346 -2.90 -18.32 16.27
C TYR A 346 -3.93 -19.37 15.84
N PRO A 347 -4.76 -19.92 16.75
CA PRO A 347 -5.68 -21.02 16.44
C PRO A 347 -6.74 -20.64 15.40
N GLU A 348 -7.07 -19.35 15.30
CA GLU A 348 -8.05 -18.83 14.34
C GLU A 348 -7.43 -18.45 12.98
N ALA A 349 -6.10 -18.43 12.87
CA ALA A 349 -5.42 -18.09 11.62
C ALA A 349 -5.41 -19.31 10.66
N VAL A 350 -5.41 -19.01 9.38
CA VAL A 350 -5.23 -20.02 8.33
C VAL A 350 -3.76 -20.08 7.91
N LEU A 351 -3.18 -21.28 7.98
CA LEU A 351 -1.84 -21.54 7.46
C LEU A 351 -1.93 -21.80 5.97
N PHE A 352 -1.18 -21.03 5.17
CA PHE A 352 -1.31 -21.03 3.73
C PHE A 352 0.04 -20.83 3.02
N SER A 353 0.20 -21.44 1.85
CA SER A 353 1.28 -21.11 0.92
C SER A 353 0.69 -20.68 -0.43
N ALA A 354 0.85 -19.41 -0.76
CA ALA A 354 0.47 -18.89 -2.08
C ALA A 354 1.29 -19.52 -3.21
N GLN A 355 2.52 -19.93 -2.91
CA GLN A 355 3.44 -20.54 -3.89
C GLN A 355 3.02 -21.99 -4.23
N THR A 356 2.77 -22.82 -3.24
CA THR A 356 2.44 -24.24 -3.44
C THR A 356 0.93 -24.49 -3.57
N GLY A 357 0.10 -23.64 -2.95
CA GLY A 357 -1.35 -23.82 -2.83
C GLY A 357 -1.76 -24.64 -1.58
N GLU A 358 -0.79 -24.98 -0.71
CA GLU A 358 -1.08 -25.65 0.55
C GLU A 358 -2.00 -24.78 1.43
N GLY A 359 -3.07 -25.34 1.99
CA GLY A 359 -4.03 -24.62 2.82
C GLY A 359 -5.08 -23.82 2.04
N LEU A 360 -5.15 -23.95 0.70
CA LEU A 360 -6.11 -23.19 -0.12
C LEU A 360 -7.56 -23.57 0.22
N ASP A 361 -7.85 -24.86 0.34
CA ASP A 361 -9.20 -25.33 0.66
C ASP A 361 -9.64 -24.86 2.05
N ASP A 362 -8.75 -24.94 3.05
CA ASP A 362 -9.00 -24.43 4.41
C ASP A 362 -9.30 -22.91 4.39
N LEU A 363 -8.57 -22.13 3.60
CA LEU A 363 -8.80 -20.70 3.45
C LEU A 363 -10.16 -20.41 2.82
N VAL A 364 -10.49 -21.10 1.73
CA VAL A 364 -11.77 -20.96 1.02
C VAL A 364 -12.95 -21.36 1.92
N ASP A 365 -12.83 -22.44 2.65
CA ASP A 365 -13.85 -22.92 3.59
C ASP A 365 -14.03 -21.95 4.77
N ARG A 366 -12.94 -21.32 5.25
CA ARG A 366 -13.04 -20.32 6.30
C ARG A 366 -13.71 -19.05 5.80
N ILE A 367 -13.36 -18.56 4.60
CA ILE A 367 -14.04 -17.42 3.98
C ILE A 367 -15.54 -17.74 3.77
N ALA A 368 -15.87 -18.94 3.31
CA ALA A 368 -17.27 -19.34 3.10
C ALA A 368 -18.06 -19.36 4.42
N ARG A 369 -17.46 -19.83 5.51
CA ARG A 369 -18.08 -19.78 6.86
C ARG A 369 -18.32 -18.35 7.33
N GLU A 370 -17.35 -17.46 7.20
CA GLU A 370 -17.51 -16.04 7.57
C GLU A 370 -18.58 -15.36 6.71
N ALA A 371 -18.62 -15.67 5.41
CA ALA A 371 -19.67 -15.17 4.53
C ALA A 371 -21.05 -15.65 4.94
N ALA A 372 -21.19 -16.93 5.32
CA ALA A 372 -22.46 -17.52 5.77
C ALA A 372 -22.89 -17.03 7.16
N ALA A 373 -21.95 -16.63 8.02
CA ALA A 373 -22.26 -16.10 9.36
C ALA A 373 -23.02 -14.76 9.30
N THR A 374 -22.92 -14.04 8.19
CA THR A 374 -23.66 -12.77 7.97
C THR A 374 -25.06 -13.00 7.37
N ASP A 375 -25.44 -14.24 7.09
CA ASP A 375 -26.69 -14.55 6.43
C ASP A 375 -27.87 -14.54 7.42
N VAL A 376 -29.01 -14.07 6.92
CA VAL A 376 -30.29 -14.03 7.64
C VAL A 376 -31.18 -15.12 7.08
N LEU A 377 -31.81 -15.88 7.97
CA LEU A 377 -32.86 -16.83 7.58
C LEU A 377 -34.12 -16.05 7.19
N LEU A 378 -34.63 -16.32 6.00
CA LEU A 378 -35.82 -15.66 5.47
C LEU A 378 -36.72 -16.70 4.82
N SER A 379 -38.04 -16.59 5.10
CA SER A 379 -39.10 -17.31 4.41
C SER A 379 -39.89 -16.31 3.57
N ALA A 380 -40.08 -16.56 2.27
CA ALA A 380 -40.77 -15.66 1.36
C ALA A 380 -41.58 -16.40 0.28
N ASP A 381 -42.79 -15.86 -0.03
CA ASP A 381 -43.60 -16.30 -1.15
C ASP A 381 -43.39 -15.35 -2.33
N ILE A 382 -42.54 -15.75 -3.28
CA ILE A 382 -42.12 -14.91 -4.40
C ILE A 382 -43.00 -15.20 -5.63
N PRO A 383 -43.77 -14.23 -6.15
CA PRO A 383 -44.56 -14.44 -7.38
C PRO A 383 -43.68 -14.75 -8.57
N TYR A 384 -44.16 -15.58 -9.52
CA TYR A 384 -43.44 -15.95 -10.75
C TYR A 384 -43.05 -14.73 -11.62
N ARG A 385 -43.79 -13.61 -11.56
CA ARG A 385 -43.46 -12.37 -12.24
C ARG A 385 -42.15 -11.74 -11.75
N GLU A 386 -41.69 -12.09 -10.54
CA GLU A 386 -40.46 -11.64 -9.91
C GLU A 386 -39.33 -12.68 -10.08
N GLY A 387 -39.28 -13.33 -11.23
CA GLY A 387 -38.27 -14.39 -11.52
C GLY A 387 -36.83 -13.97 -11.24
N ALA A 388 -36.50 -12.68 -11.41
CA ALA A 388 -35.19 -12.15 -11.10
C ALA A 388 -34.84 -12.29 -9.59
N LEU A 389 -35.82 -12.17 -8.68
CA LEU A 389 -35.61 -12.39 -7.24
C LEU A 389 -35.42 -13.86 -6.93
N ILE A 390 -36.14 -14.74 -7.60
CA ILE A 390 -35.97 -16.20 -7.44
C ILE A 390 -34.53 -16.59 -7.88
N THR A 391 -34.11 -16.13 -9.06
CA THR A 391 -32.73 -16.36 -9.54
C THR A 391 -31.69 -15.79 -8.56
N LEU A 392 -31.93 -14.60 -8.02
CA LEU A 392 -31.03 -13.97 -7.03
C LEU A 392 -30.90 -14.82 -5.77
N VAL A 393 -31.98 -15.41 -5.27
CA VAL A 393 -31.94 -16.32 -4.11
C VAL A 393 -31.15 -17.56 -4.42
N HIS A 394 -31.33 -18.17 -5.60
CA HIS A 394 -30.57 -19.34 -6.01
C HIS A 394 -29.07 -19.08 -6.21
N GLU A 395 -28.71 -17.89 -6.70
CA GLU A 395 -27.32 -17.54 -6.97
C GLU A 395 -26.54 -17.09 -5.73
N GLN A 396 -27.22 -16.47 -4.75
CA GLN A 396 -26.55 -15.78 -3.64
C GLN A 396 -26.94 -16.32 -2.25
N GLY A 397 -27.98 -17.13 -2.17
CA GLY A 397 -28.46 -17.72 -0.94
C GLY A 397 -28.12 -19.20 -0.80
N THR A 398 -28.28 -19.70 0.43
CA THR A 398 -28.32 -21.14 0.70
C THR A 398 -29.76 -21.55 0.84
N LEU A 399 -30.27 -22.24 -0.17
CA LEU A 399 -31.66 -22.74 -0.20
C LEU A 399 -31.83 -23.87 0.81
N LEU A 400 -32.80 -23.74 1.71
CA LEU A 400 -33.13 -24.76 2.70
C LEU A 400 -34.41 -25.53 2.32
N HIS A 401 -35.40 -24.83 1.76
CA HIS A 401 -36.64 -25.39 1.28
C HIS A 401 -37.20 -24.58 0.11
N GLU A 402 -37.79 -25.26 -0.87
CA GLU A 402 -38.45 -24.65 -2.01
C GLU A 402 -39.72 -25.42 -2.33
N GLU A 403 -40.84 -24.69 -2.48
CA GLU A 403 -42.13 -25.22 -2.82
C GLU A 403 -42.80 -24.39 -3.91
N TYR A 404 -43.21 -25.02 -4.99
CA TYR A 404 -43.88 -24.34 -6.09
C TYR A 404 -45.38 -24.23 -5.79
N LEU A 405 -45.87 -22.99 -5.68
CA LEU A 405 -47.26 -22.65 -5.43
C LEU A 405 -47.95 -22.28 -6.76
N GLY A 406 -49.29 -22.21 -6.77
CA GLY A 406 -50.03 -21.87 -7.97
C GLY A 406 -49.72 -20.48 -8.58
N ASN A 407 -49.22 -19.53 -7.78
CA ASN A 407 -48.95 -18.14 -8.17
C ASN A 407 -47.50 -17.68 -7.92
N GLY A 408 -46.65 -18.55 -7.44
CA GLY A 408 -45.25 -18.21 -7.09
C GLY A 408 -44.51 -19.38 -6.51
N VAL A 409 -43.37 -19.10 -5.89
CA VAL A 409 -42.49 -20.06 -5.22
C VAL A 409 -42.33 -19.64 -3.76
N ARG A 410 -42.60 -20.54 -2.84
CA ARG A 410 -42.22 -20.40 -1.43
C ARG A 410 -40.80 -20.84 -1.25
N ILE A 411 -39.98 -19.95 -0.70
CA ILE A 411 -38.56 -20.20 -0.49
C ILE A 411 -38.22 -19.95 0.97
N VAL A 412 -37.55 -20.94 1.59
CA VAL A 412 -36.86 -20.75 2.88
C VAL A 412 -35.36 -20.82 2.59
N ALA A 413 -34.67 -19.71 2.79
CA ALA A 413 -33.25 -19.62 2.47
C ALA A 413 -32.49 -18.77 3.50
N LYS A 414 -31.20 -19.08 3.67
CA LYS A 414 -30.25 -18.16 4.30
C LYS A 414 -29.72 -17.22 3.23
N LEU A 415 -29.87 -15.92 3.44
CA LEU A 415 -29.53 -14.88 2.48
C LEU A 415 -28.63 -13.84 3.12
N PRO A 416 -27.66 -13.28 2.35
CA PRO A 416 -26.90 -12.12 2.79
C PRO A 416 -27.83 -11.01 3.31
N ALA A 417 -27.50 -10.44 4.48
CA ALA A 417 -28.32 -9.41 5.12
C ALA A 417 -28.66 -8.22 4.19
N ARG A 418 -27.79 -7.93 3.19
CA ARG A 418 -27.98 -6.88 2.18
C ARG A 418 -29.03 -7.24 1.11
N ILE A 419 -29.36 -8.53 0.93
CA ILE A 419 -30.37 -9.00 -0.03
C ILE A 419 -31.72 -9.13 0.65
N ALA A 420 -31.77 -9.49 1.92
CA ALA A 420 -32.99 -9.71 2.67
C ALA A 420 -34.03 -8.55 2.53
N PRO A 421 -33.65 -7.26 2.54
CA PRO A 421 -34.62 -6.17 2.36
C PRO A 421 -35.35 -6.18 1.00
N ARG A 422 -34.76 -6.76 -0.07
CA ARG A 422 -35.40 -6.86 -1.38
C ARG A 422 -36.57 -7.86 -1.38
N LEU A 423 -36.55 -8.80 -0.43
CA LEU A 423 -37.54 -9.86 -0.27
C LEU A 423 -38.53 -9.57 0.87
N GLU A 424 -38.33 -8.50 1.65
CA GLU A 424 -39.12 -8.20 2.85
C GLU A 424 -40.63 -8.09 2.55
N ARG A 425 -40.99 -7.53 1.38
CA ARG A 425 -42.40 -7.41 0.94
C ARG A 425 -43.06 -8.75 0.60
N TYR A 426 -42.29 -9.84 0.48
CA TYR A 426 -42.77 -11.19 0.19
C TYR A 426 -42.56 -12.12 1.37
N ARG A 427 -42.08 -11.61 2.50
CA ARG A 427 -41.80 -12.39 3.69
C ARG A 427 -43.06 -13.04 4.24
N THR A 428 -42.95 -14.31 4.57
CA THR A 428 -43.96 -15.08 5.31
C THR A 428 -43.47 -15.29 6.75
N GLU A 429 -44.41 -15.32 7.69
CA GLU A 429 -44.11 -15.56 9.10
C GLU A 429 -43.52 -16.95 9.37
#